data_6485ed389226678bc288eb1a05d33590
#
_entry.id   6485ed389226678bc288eb1a05d33590
#
_cell.length_a   1.000
_cell.length_b   1.000
_cell.length_c   1.000
_cell.angle_alpha   90.00
_cell.angle_beta   90.00
_cell.angle_gamma   90.00
#
_symmetry.space_group_name_H-M   'P 1'
#
loop_
_entity.id
_entity.type
_entity.pdbx_description
1 polymer ?
#
loop_
_entity_poly.entity_id
_entity_poly.type
_entity_poly.pdbx_seq_one_letter_code
_entity_poly.pdbx_strand_id
1 'polypeptide(L)'
;MINCPVDNQMNNSDVSQRPHHEVVIVGLGPTGATLANILARYEMDVLVLEREESVYPLPRAVHFDDEAMRVFQSIGLAEGIGRDARVNVGTKFVDRDQKLLLDWPRPQEIGPLGWYPSYRFHQPDLEAELNRGIAACKTVTLHRGASVTAVADLGDVVEVGYSHDGAKQVVTADYVIGTDGAKSVVRAAMDCEWEDLGFQERWLVIDVQLDKPRPDLGDFTIQTCDRDRPTTYVRCPREWRRWEISLWPEEEADDVTTDEFIWPRLRPAITPDEGRIARKAVYSFESKLATRWREGRLMIAGDAAHLMPPFLGQGMCTGIRDVANLAWKLAAVLRWKAPDSLLNSYESERREHTRTYIETAVRVGEMMNSAETAEALTHAIRPDGAAQMNSISRDLDHAIGPQGDEMSGMRMPQPRLDTGELLGDAMAGRFAVIGPDEVLESVTLPPENIAVAISAEAHSEVAEALSDLGIIAMILRPDFYCFGSVRPQNSSGLSDVLAEFKKQVHS
;
A
#
# COMPACT_ATOMS: atom_id res chain seq x y z
N MET A 1 28.91 18.79 -11.06
CA MET A 1 29.34 17.95 -12.20
C MET A 1 30.52 17.13 -11.72
N ILE A 2 30.29 15.91 -11.29
CA ILE A 2 31.35 14.93 -11.05
C ILE A 2 31.02 13.78 -12.02
N ASN A 3 31.74 13.79 -13.15
CA ASN A 3 31.82 12.69 -14.09
C ASN A 3 32.53 11.53 -13.39
N CYS A 4 31.83 10.52 -12.93
CA CYS A 4 32.40 9.21 -12.70
C CYS A 4 32.44 8.48 -14.05
N PRO A 5 33.60 8.04 -14.55
CA PRO A 5 33.65 7.18 -15.71
C PRO A 5 33.08 5.82 -15.31
N VAL A 6 32.02 5.43 -15.96
CA VAL A 6 31.49 4.04 -15.93
C VAL A 6 32.61 3.20 -16.56
N ASP A 7 33.25 2.38 -15.73
CA ASP A 7 34.24 1.39 -16.19
C ASP A 7 33.49 0.36 -17.07
N ASN A 8 33.61 0.56 -18.38
CA ASN A 8 32.97 -0.20 -19.44
C ASN A 8 33.71 -1.51 -19.68
N GLN A 9 33.91 -2.33 -18.63
CA GLN A 9 34.42 -3.69 -18.70
C GLN A 9 33.48 -4.69 -17.99
N MET A 10 32.18 -4.67 -18.35
CA MET A 10 31.42 -5.88 -18.20
C MET A 10 31.71 -6.79 -19.37
N ASN A 11 32.28 -7.95 -19.08
CA ASN A 11 32.51 -9.00 -20.04
C ASN A 11 31.24 -9.23 -20.83
N ASN A 12 31.31 -9.14 -22.13
CA ASN A 12 30.27 -9.50 -23.10
C ASN A 12 30.05 -11.03 -23.12
N SER A 13 29.81 -11.65 -21.95
CA SER A 13 29.21 -12.98 -21.91
C SER A 13 27.80 -12.83 -22.47
N ASP A 14 27.48 -13.64 -23.45
CA ASP A 14 26.21 -13.67 -24.14
C ASP A 14 25.04 -13.51 -23.13
N VAL A 15 24.23 -12.48 -23.32
CA VAL A 15 23.07 -12.16 -22.46
C VAL A 15 22.16 -13.40 -22.29
N SER A 16 22.09 -14.26 -23.32
CA SER A 16 21.34 -15.50 -23.33
C SER A 16 21.82 -16.59 -22.36
N GLN A 17 23.03 -16.47 -21.79
CA GLN A 17 23.59 -17.44 -20.85
C GLN A 17 23.40 -17.04 -19.38
N ARG A 18 22.82 -15.88 -19.11
CA ARG A 18 22.58 -15.38 -17.73
C ARG A 18 21.31 -15.98 -17.17
N PRO A 19 21.22 -16.20 -15.83
CA PRO A 19 19.97 -16.56 -15.18
C PRO A 19 18.90 -15.52 -15.55
N HIS A 20 17.72 -16.01 -15.94
CA HIS A 20 16.59 -15.17 -16.36
C HIS A 20 15.40 -15.40 -15.44
N HIS A 21 14.71 -14.34 -15.07
CA HIS A 21 13.49 -14.35 -14.28
C HIS A 21 12.39 -13.54 -15.00
N GLU A 22 11.15 -13.87 -14.78
CA GLU A 22 10.06 -13.08 -15.34
C GLU A 22 9.98 -11.70 -14.69
N VAL A 23 10.13 -11.66 -13.34
CA VAL A 23 10.12 -10.41 -12.59
C VAL A 23 11.25 -10.38 -11.57
N VAL A 24 11.99 -9.28 -11.55
CA VAL A 24 12.92 -8.97 -10.45
C VAL A 24 12.31 -7.86 -9.61
N ILE A 25 12.17 -8.10 -8.30
CA ILE A 25 11.74 -7.10 -7.31
C ILE A 25 12.98 -6.61 -6.57
N VAL A 26 13.20 -5.30 -6.56
CA VAL A 26 14.29 -4.67 -5.80
C VAL A 26 13.73 -4.05 -4.53
N GLY A 27 14.11 -4.60 -3.37
CA GLY A 27 13.61 -4.19 -2.06
C GLY A 27 12.49 -5.08 -1.52
N LEU A 28 12.60 -5.49 -0.24
CA LEU A 28 11.66 -6.38 0.44
C LEU A 28 11.02 -5.71 1.68
N GLY A 29 10.68 -4.43 1.58
CA GLY A 29 9.78 -3.78 2.52
C GLY A 29 8.34 -4.31 2.35
N PRO A 30 7.35 -3.81 3.12
CA PRO A 30 5.95 -4.26 3.03
C PRO A 30 5.39 -4.27 1.61
N THR A 31 5.73 -3.27 0.79
CA THR A 31 5.29 -3.17 -0.62
C THR A 31 5.87 -4.29 -1.47
N GLY A 32 7.20 -4.49 -1.44
CA GLY A 32 7.85 -5.53 -2.24
C GLY A 32 7.48 -6.94 -1.79
N ALA A 33 7.36 -7.16 -0.48
CA ALA A 33 6.93 -8.43 0.07
C ALA A 33 5.48 -8.76 -0.31
N THR A 34 4.59 -7.77 -0.33
CA THR A 34 3.20 -7.94 -0.81
C THR A 34 3.19 -8.29 -2.30
N LEU A 35 3.96 -7.55 -3.12
CA LEU A 35 4.08 -7.84 -4.56
C LEU A 35 4.56 -9.27 -4.82
N ALA A 36 5.62 -9.71 -4.14
CA ALA A 36 6.15 -11.07 -4.29
C ALA A 36 5.10 -12.15 -3.99
N ASN A 37 4.32 -11.97 -2.92
CA ASN A 37 3.22 -12.87 -2.56
C ASN A 37 2.10 -12.88 -3.62
N ILE A 38 1.74 -11.71 -4.17
CA ILE A 38 0.69 -11.65 -5.22
C ILE A 38 1.18 -12.31 -6.50
N LEU A 39 2.40 -12.01 -6.97
CA LEU A 39 2.97 -12.62 -8.18
C LEU A 39 3.13 -14.13 -8.06
N ALA A 40 3.46 -14.63 -6.87
CA ALA A 40 3.53 -16.06 -6.59
C ALA A 40 2.18 -16.78 -6.82
N ARG A 41 1.04 -16.11 -6.55
CA ARG A 41 -0.29 -16.69 -6.85
C ARG A 41 -0.56 -16.85 -8.34
N TYR A 42 0.12 -16.05 -9.18
CA TYR A 42 0.10 -16.18 -10.63
C TYR A 42 1.20 -17.12 -11.16
N GLU A 43 1.86 -17.85 -10.26
CA GLU A 43 2.92 -18.82 -10.59
C GLU A 43 4.07 -18.19 -11.42
N MET A 44 4.38 -16.92 -11.15
CA MET A 44 5.49 -16.22 -11.80
C MET A 44 6.82 -16.58 -11.18
N ASP A 45 7.85 -16.67 -12.03
CA ASP A 45 9.25 -16.78 -11.59
C ASP A 45 9.76 -15.40 -11.15
N VAL A 46 9.90 -15.23 -9.84
CA VAL A 46 10.25 -13.96 -9.21
C VAL A 46 11.58 -14.08 -8.46
N LEU A 47 12.51 -13.19 -8.76
CA LEU A 47 13.69 -12.97 -7.93
C LEU A 47 13.50 -11.70 -7.10
N VAL A 48 13.62 -11.82 -5.79
CA VAL A 48 13.60 -10.69 -4.86
C VAL A 48 15.01 -10.41 -4.35
N LEU A 49 15.47 -9.17 -4.52
CA LEU A 49 16.78 -8.70 -4.08
C LEU A 49 16.62 -7.71 -2.93
N GLU A 50 17.05 -8.11 -1.73
CA GLU A 50 16.98 -7.27 -0.52
C GLU A 50 18.39 -7.05 0.06
N ARG A 51 18.75 -5.78 0.24
CA ARG A 51 20.10 -5.40 0.74
C ARG A 51 20.34 -5.75 2.20
N GLU A 52 19.27 -5.76 3.02
CA GLU A 52 19.37 -6.09 4.44
C GLU A 52 19.39 -7.62 4.63
N GLU A 53 20.21 -8.11 5.52
CA GLU A 53 20.32 -9.54 5.83
C GLU A 53 19.11 -10.10 6.59
N SER A 54 18.40 -9.24 7.31
CA SER A 54 17.25 -9.61 8.12
C SER A 54 16.14 -8.56 8.03
N VAL A 55 14.94 -8.90 8.51
CA VAL A 55 13.85 -7.94 8.69
C VAL A 55 14.31 -6.85 9.66
N TYR A 56 14.05 -5.59 9.31
CA TYR A 56 14.35 -4.48 10.20
C TYR A 56 13.55 -4.61 11.50
N PRO A 57 14.19 -4.68 12.65
CA PRO A 57 13.53 -5.10 13.89
C PRO A 57 12.64 -4.05 14.53
N LEU A 58 12.57 -2.83 13.98
CA LEU A 58 11.88 -1.71 14.61
C LEU A 58 10.75 -1.19 13.71
N PRO A 59 9.58 -0.84 14.27
CA PRO A 59 8.42 -0.44 13.50
C PRO A 59 8.63 0.94 12.85
N ARG A 60 8.35 1.06 11.56
CA ARG A 60 8.24 2.34 10.84
C ARG A 60 6.78 2.76 10.77
N ALA A 61 5.96 2.03 10.04
CA ALA A 61 4.51 2.20 10.00
C ALA A 61 3.83 1.57 11.22
N VAL A 62 2.68 2.10 11.60
CA VAL A 62 1.87 1.64 12.75
C VAL A 62 0.39 1.54 12.43
N HIS A 63 0.02 1.76 11.18
CA HIS A 63 -1.38 1.78 10.73
C HIS A 63 -1.51 1.15 9.36
N PHE A 64 -2.60 0.40 9.16
CA PHE A 64 -3.14 0.05 7.85
C PHE A 64 -4.68 0.02 7.90
N ASP A 65 -5.31 0.11 6.73
CA ASP A 65 -6.74 0.16 6.56
C ASP A 65 -7.34 -1.16 6.04
N ASP A 66 -8.66 -1.18 5.89
CA ASP A 66 -9.44 -2.32 5.40
C ASP A 66 -9.08 -2.72 3.97
N GLU A 67 -8.71 -1.77 3.12
CA GLU A 67 -8.31 -2.06 1.74
C GLU A 67 -6.96 -2.80 1.70
N ALA A 68 -5.98 -2.37 2.52
CA ALA A 68 -4.73 -3.11 2.68
C ALA A 68 -4.99 -4.51 3.27
N MET A 69 -5.91 -4.63 4.24
CA MET A 69 -6.29 -5.94 4.80
C MET A 69 -6.93 -6.85 3.74
N ARG A 70 -7.76 -6.30 2.86
CA ARG A 70 -8.34 -7.04 1.72
C ARG A 70 -7.27 -7.54 0.75
N VAL A 71 -6.20 -6.75 0.52
CA VAL A 71 -5.04 -7.23 -0.26
C VAL A 71 -4.34 -8.38 0.47
N PHE A 72 -4.11 -8.27 1.78
CA PHE A 72 -3.53 -9.37 2.57
C PHE A 72 -4.43 -10.62 2.58
N GLN A 73 -5.75 -10.45 2.56
CA GLN A 73 -6.70 -11.55 2.38
C GLN A 73 -6.48 -12.24 1.03
N SER A 74 -6.35 -11.48 -0.05
CA SER A 74 -6.18 -12.04 -1.40
C SER A 74 -4.94 -12.93 -1.53
N ILE A 75 -3.95 -12.78 -0.67
CA ILE A 75 -2.74 -13.62 -0.59
C ILE A 75 -2.78 -14.65 0.56
N GLY A 76 -3.93 -14.77 1.25
CA GLY A 76 -4.13 -15.76 2.32
C GLY A 76 -3.42 -15.45 3.63
N LEU A 77 -3.04 -14.20 3.89
CA LEU A 77 -2.29 -13.79 5.09
C LEU A 77 -3.09 -12.95 6.09
N ALA A 78 -4.33 -12.56 5.75
CA ALA A 78 -5.12 -11.64 6.57
C ALA A 78 -5.38 -12.18 7.99
N GLU A 79 -5.63 -13.48 8.16
CA GLU A 79 -5.87 -14.08 9.48
C GLU A 79 -4.63 -13.98 10.39
N GLY A 80 -3.44 -14.30 9.84
CA GLY A 80 -2.17 -14.19 10.57
C GLY A 80 -1.87 -12.75 10.96
N ILE A 81 -2.00 -11.82 10.02
CA ILE A 81 -1.77 -10.39 10.24
C ILE A 81 -2.80 -9.82 11.23
N GLY A 82 -4.07 -10.17 11.09
CA GLY A 82 -5.16 -9.70 11.96
C GLY A 82 -5.03 -10.15 13.41
N ARG A 83 -4.44 -11.32 13.65
CA ARG A 83 -4.21 -11.87 15.01
C ARG A 83 -3.31 -10.96 15.84
N ASP A 84 -2.29 -10.37 15.24
CA ASP A 84 -1.31 -9.51 15.90
C ASP A 84 -1.64 -8.02 15.77
N ALA A 85 -2.64 -7.67 14.97
CA ALA A 85 -3.13 -6.32 14.82
C ALA A 85 -4.20 -5.96 15.87
N ARG A 86 -4.40 -4.67 16.07
CA ARG A 86 -5.43 -4.12 16.96
C ARG A 86 -6.34 -3.20 16.18
N VAL A 87 -7.66 -3.32 16.35
CA VAL A 87 -8.62 -2.36 15.79
C VAL A 87 -8.35 -0.97 16.36
N ASN A 88 -8.25 0.02 15.50
CA ASN A 88 -7.97 1.40 15.86
C ASN A 88 -9.26 2.11 16.26
N VAL A 89 -9.34 2.55 17.51
CA VAL A 89 -10.56 3.19 18.06
C VAL A 89 -10.72 4.65 17.64
N GLY A 90 -9.68 5.30 17.12
CA GLY A 90 -9.73 6.69 16.67
C GLY A 90 -8.63 7.58 17.24
N THR A 91 -8.84 8.89 17.06
CA THR A 91 -7.88 9.93 17.47
C THR A 91 -8.61 11.00 18.29
N LYS A 92 -8.01 11.42 19.39
CA LYS A 92 -8.40 12.61 20.15
C LYS A 92 -7.40 13.71 19.89
N PHE A 93 -7.91 14.88 19.57
CA PHE A 93 -7.12 16.10 19.43
C PHE A 93 -7.26 16.92 20.72
N VAL A 94 -6.15 17.28 21.29
CA VAL A 94 -6.09 18.05 22.53
C VAL A 94 -5.20 19.27 22.34
N ASP A 95 -5.39 20.31 23.14
CA ASP A 95 -4.48 21.44 23.18
C ASP A 95 -3.23 21.13 24.07
N ARG A 96 -2.34 22.10 24.20
CA ARG A 96 -1.13 21.98 25.06
C ARG A 96 -1.43 21.69 26.53
N ASP A 97 -2.60 22.07 27.02
CA ASP A 97 -3.05 21.87 28.41
C ASP A 97 -3.86 20.55 28.54
N GLN A 98 -3.83 19.70 27.52
CA GLN A 98 -4.56 18.42 27.42
C GLN A 98 -6.08 18.57 27.45
N LYS A 99 -6.62 19.73 27.15
CA LYS A 99 -8.05 19.96 26.97
C LYS A 99 -8.49 19.41 25.61
N LEU A 100 -9.57 18.63 25.62
CA LEU A 100 -10.13 18.04 24.39
C LEU A 100 -10.63 19.13 23.44
N LEU A 101 -10.08 19.13 22.23
CA LEU A 101 -10.50 19.95 21.08
C LEU A 101 -11.47 19.20 20.19
N LEU A 102 -11.17 17.95 19.86
CA LEU A 102 -11.99 17.10 18.99
C LEU A 102 -11.83 15.65 19.39
N ASP A 103 -12.95 14.96 19.59
CA ASP A 103 -13.02 13.50 19.68
C ASP A 103 -13.42 12.94 18.31
N TRP A 104 -12.55 12.15 17.71
CA TRP A 104 -12.78 11.61 16.38
C TRP A 104 -12.65 10.08 16.37
N PRO A 105 -13.70 9.38 16.81
CA PRO A 105 -13.71 7.93 16.86
C PRO A 105 -13.76 7.34 15.44
N ARG A 106 -13.24 6.12 15.31
CA ARG A 106 -13.40 5.28 14.12
C ARG A 106 -14.52 4.26 14.31
N PRO A 107 -15.18 3.83 13.23
CA PRO A 107 -16.12 2.71 13.31
C PRO A 107 -15.44 1.47 13.89
N GLN A 108 -16.14 0.79 14.81
CA GLN A 108 -15.68 -0.43 15.47
C GLN A 108 -16.41 -1.67 14.95
N GLU A 109 -17.05 -1.55 13.80
CA GLU A 109 -17.78 -2.59 13.09
C GLU A 109 -17.04 -2.94 11.81
N ILE A 110 -17.27 -4.15 11.30
CA ILE A 110 -16.78 -4.58 9.99
C ILE A 110 -17.46 -3.72 8.92
N GLY A 111 -16.63 -3.10 8.07
CA GLY A 111 -17.08 -2.24 7.00
C GLY A 111 -17.43 -2.99 5.71
N PRO A 112 -17.83 -2.25 4.65
CA PRO A 112 -18.22 -2.82 3.37
C PRO A 112 -17.14 -3.67 2.68
N LEU A 113 -15.87 -3.51 3.06
CA LEU A 113 -14.77 -4.31 2.52
C LEU A 113 -14.54 -5.63 3.28
N GLY A 114 -15.43 -6.00 4.21
CA GLY A 114 -15.37 -7.25 4.98
C GLY A 114 -14.38 -7.20 6.15
N TRP A 115 -13.81 -6.03 6.46
CA TRP A 115 -12.80 -5.82 7.49
C TRP A 115 -13.09 -4.57 8.32
N TYR A 116 -12.44 -4.44 9.49
CA TYR A 116 -12.50 -3.20 10.26
C TYR A 116 -11.79 -2.06 9.48
N PRO A 117 -12.33 -0.84 9.49
CA PRO A 117 -11.81 0.26 8.68
C PRO A 117 -10.35 0.67 8.97
N SER A 118 -9.81 0.29 10.14
CA SER A 118 -8.48 0.73 10.55
C SER A 118 -7.88 -0.17 11.60
N TYR A 119 -6.59 -0.43 11.44
CA TYR A 119 -5.81 -1.27 12.35
C TYR A 119 -4.55 -0.55 12.82
N ARG A 120 -4.15 -0.84 14.06
CA ARG A 120 -2.80 -0.60 14.58
C ARG A 120 -2.04 -1.90 14.55
N PHE A 121 -0.79 -1.85 14.12
CA PHE A 121 0.05 -3.04 13.98
C PHE A 121 1.50 -2.76 14.37
N HIS A 122 2.27 -3.82 14.52
CA HIS A 122 3.70 -3.79 14.72
C HIS A 122 4.36 -4.28 13.43
N GLN A 123 5.08 -3.40 12.74
CA GLN A 123 5.57 -3.68 11.38
C GLN A 123 6.46 -4.94 11.28
N PRO A 124 7.36 -5.25 12.23
CA PRO A 124 8.12 -6.50 12.16
C PRO A 124 7.25 -7.76 12.13
N ASP A 125 6.09 -7.77 12.81
CA ASP A 125 5.17 -8.90 12.80
C ASP A 125 4.49 -9.05 11.42
N LEU A 126 4.07 -7.93 10.83
CA LEU A 126 3.53 -7.91 9.46
C LEU A 126 4.56 -8.42 8.44
N GLU A 127 5.80 -7.92 8.52
CA GLU A 127 6.86 -8.37 7.61
C GLU A 127 7.21 -9.85 7.82
N ALA A 128 7.16 -10.36 9.05
CA ALA A 128 7.35 -11.79 9.33
C ALA A 128 6.27 -12.64 8.65
N GLU A 129 5.00 -12.23 8.70
CA GLU A 129 3.91 -12.92 8.02
C GLU A 129 4.04 -12.86 6.49
N LEU A 130 4.40 -11.72 5.92
CA LEU A 130 4.65 -11.59 4.49
C LEU A 130 5.82 -12.46 4.04
N ASN A 131 6.91 -12.52 4.81
CA ASN A 131 8.06 -13.38 4.54
C ASN A 131 7.70 -14.87 4.68
N ARG A 132 6.82 -15.24 5.63
CA ARG A 132 6.30 -16.59 5.75
C ARG A 132 5.53 -17.01 4.49
N GLY A 133 4.72 -16.09 3.93
CA GLY A 133 4.04 -16.30 2.65
C GLY A 133 5.03 -16.58 1.52
N ILE A 134 6.05 -15.73 1.37
CA ILE A 134 7.10 -15.90 0.36
C ILE A 134 7.82 -17.24 0.51
N ALA A 135 8.20 -17.62 1.73
CA ALA A 135 8.90 -18.88 2.00
C ALA A 135 8.09 -20.13 1.66
N ALA A 136 6.76 -20.03 1.63
CA ALA A 136 5.86 -21.11 1.21
C ALA A 136 5.74 -21.23 -0.33
N CYS A 137 6.21 -20.23 -1.09
CA CYS A 137 6.08 -20.17 -2.54
C CYS A 137 7.32 -20.72 -3.23
N LYS A 138 7.13 -21.66 -4.16
CA LYS A 138 8.24 -22.29 -4.91
C LYS A 138 8.76 -21.45 -6.07
N THR A 139 7.97 -20.48 -6.52
CA THR A 139 8.26 -19.64 -7.68
C THR A 139 8.96 -18.33 -7.29
N VAL A 140 9.20 -18.10 -6.00
CA VAL A 140 9.88 -16.91 -5.50
C VAL A 140 11.25 -17.29 -4.94
N THR A 141 12.29 -16.72 -5.52
CA THR A 141 13.67 -16.80 -5.00
C THR A 141 13.98 -15.50 -4.27
N LEU A 142 14.42 -15.61 -3.02
CA LEU A 142 14.78 -14.45 -2.20
C LEU A 142 16.27 -14.45 -1.89
N HIS A 143 16.98 -13.40 -2.30
CA HIS A 143 18.36 -13.12 -1.90
C HIS A 143 18.38 -11.95 -0.92
N ARG A 144 18.69 -12.24 0.35
CA ARG A 144 18.99 -11.22 1.37
C ARG A 144 20.49 -10.91 1.39
N GLY A 145 20.87 -9.71 1.85
CA GLY A 145 22.24 -9.22 1.73
C GLY A 145 22.62 -8.91 0.27
N ALA A 146 21.63 -8.83 -0.62
CA ALA A 146 21.81 -8.59 -2.04
C ALA A 146 21.60 -7.12 -2.38
N SER A 147 22.68 -6.40 -2.66
CA SER A 147 22.64 -4.98 -3.00
C SER A 147 22.68 -4.79 -4.51
N VAL A 148 21.59 -4.27 -5.09
CA VAL A 148 21.55 -3.90 -6.52
C VAL A 148 22.44 -2.71 -6.77
N THR A 149 23.31 -2.83 -7.78
CA THR A 149 24.31 -1.84 -8.13
C THR A 149 24.11 -1.22 -9.51
N ALA A 150 23.39 -1.91 -10.40
CA ALA A 150 23.10 -1.43 -11.74
C ALA A 150 21.78 -2.05 -12.24
N VAL A 151 21.01 -1.28 -13.00
CA VAL A 151 19.81 -1.72 -13.72
C VAL A 151 19.86 -1.09 -15.11
N ALA A 152 19.67 -1.88 -16.17
CA ALA A 152 19.70 -1.39 -17.54
C ALA A 152 18.59 -2.08 -18.35
N ASP A 153 17.67 -1.31 -18.90
CA ASP A 153 16.70 -1.81 -19.89
C ASP A 153 17.40 -1.95 -21.26
N LEU A 154 17.47 -3.17 -21.76
CA LEU A 154 18.09 -3.49 -23.06
C LEU A 154 17.06 -3.60 -24.20
N GLY A 155 15.81 -3.27 -23.93
CA GLY A 155 14.68 -3.35 -24.87
C GLY A 155 13.92 -4.66 -24.73
N ASP A 156 14.54 -5.80 -25.03
CA ASP A 156 13.90 -7.11 -24.91
C ASP A 156 13.88 -7.67 -23.48
N VAL A 157 14.91 -7.34 -22.69
CA VAL A 157 15.08 -7.75 -21.30
C VAL A 157 15.73 -6.63 -20.50
N VAL A 158 15.58 -6.68 -19.17
CA VAL A 158 16.32 -5.84 -18.24
C VAL A 158 17.50 -6.61 -17.66
N GLU A 159 18.67 -6.00 -17.63
CA GLU A 159 19.84 -6.51 -16.95
C GLU A 159 19.91 -5.92 -15.54
N VAL A 160 20.11 -6.77 -14.52
CA VAL A 160 20.25 -6.37 -13.11
C VAL A 160 21.60 -6.88 -12.57
N GLY A 161 22.46 -5.95 -12.23
CA GLY A 161 23.73 -6.22 -11.54
C GLY A 161 23.57 -6.02 -10.04
N TYR A 162 24.01 -6.98 -9.24
CA TYR A 162 23.98 -6.89 -7.78
C TYR A 162 25.16 -7.57 -7.14
N SER A 163 25.46 -7.23 -5.89
CA SER A 163 26.46 -7.92 -5.05
C SER A 163 25.73 -8.78 -4.02
N HIS A 164 26.14 -10.04 -3.88
CA HIS A 164 25.60 -10.98 -2.91
C HIS A 164 26.72 -11.92 -2.43
N ASP A 165 26.87 -12.10 -1.11
CA ASP A 165 27.95 -12.89 -0.50
C ASP A 165 29.35 -12.49 -0.98
N GLY A 166 29.56 -11.19 -1.18
CA GLY A 166 30.85 -10.64 -1.65
C GLY A 166 31.14 -10.84 -3.14
N ALA A 167 30.26 -11.53 -3.88
CA ALA A 167 30.40 -11.76 -5.32
C ALA A 167 29.50 -10.82 -6.12
N LYS A 168 29.98 -10.34 -7.28
CA LYS A 168 29.15 -9.64 -8.26
C LYS A 168 28.38 -10.66 -9.07
N GLN A 169 27.08 -10.44 -9.20
CA GLN A 169 26.18 -11.28 -9.98
C GLN A 169 25.40 -10.42 -10.98
N VAL A 170 24.99 -11.02 -12.06
CA VAL A 170 24.17 -10.38 -13.11
C VAL A 170 23.09 -11.36 -13.52
N VAL A 171 21.85 -10.88 -13.54
CA VAL A 171 20.69 -11.61 -14.03
C VAL A 171 19.94 -10.80 -15.08
N THR A 172 19.03 -11.42 -15.80
CA THR A 172 18.09 -10.75 -16.69
C THR A 172 16.67 -10.96 -16.23
N ALA A 173 15.77 -10.04 -16.59
CA ALA A 173 14.35 -10.14 -16.30
C ALA A 173 13.49 -9.59 -17.43
N ASP A 174 12.23 -10.05 -17.53
CA ASP A 174 11.26 -9.41 -18.42
C ASP A 174 10.87 -8.03 -17.87
N TYR A 175 10.68 -7.91 -16.56
CA TYR A 175 10.37 -6.65 -15.86
C TYR A 175 11.13 -6.52 -14.55
N VAL A 176 11.46 -5.28 -14.17
CA VAL A 176 12.06 -4.94 -12.88
C VAL A 176 11.19 -3.94 -12.14
N ILE A 177 10.85 -4.28 -10.89
CA ILE A 177 9.99 -3.46 -10.06
C ILE A 177 10.79 -2.93 -8.85
N GLY A 178 10.99 -1.60 -8.81
CA GLY A 178 11.63 -0.92 -7.68
C GLY A 178 10.65 -0.68 -6.54
N THR A 179 10.87 -1.37 -5.42
CA THR A 179 10.20 -1.15 -4.13
C THR A 179 11.24 -0.84 -3.04
N ASP A 180 12.36 -0.25 -3.47
CA ASP A 180 13.61 -0.04 -2.76
C ASP A 180 13.68 1.32 -2.03
N GLY A 181 12.51 1.96 -1.85
CA GLY A 181 12.33 3.10 -0.98
C GLY A 181 12.78 4.43 -1.59
N ALA A 182 12.83 5.47 -0.75
CA ALA A 182 13.07 6.86 -1.16
C ALA A 182 14.35 7.08 -1.98
N LYS A 183 15.36 6.22 -1.79
CA LYS A 183 16.65 6.28 -2.52
C LYS A 183 16.73 5.21 -3.61
N SER A 184 15.63 4.94 -4.28
CA SER A 184 15.49 3.88 -5.28
C SER A 184 16.55 3.94 -6.38
N VAL A 185 17.24 2.82 -6.58
CA VAL A 185 18.17 2.63 -7.68
C VAL A 185 17.43 2.38 -9.00
N VAL A 186 16.23 1.78 -8.92
CA VAL A 186 15.39 1.56 -10.11
C VAL A 186 14.85 2.90 -10.63
N ARG A 187 14.34 3.79 -9.75
CA ARG A 187 13.93 5.13 -10.16
C ARG A 187 15.09 5.91 -10.80
N ALA A 188 16.29 5.81 -10.23
CA ALA A 188 17.47 6.45 -10.79
C ALA A 188 17.82 5.91 -12.19
N ALA A 189 17.64 4.60 -12.42
CA ALA A 189 17.85 3.99 -13.74
C ALA A 189 16.78 4.42 -14.78
N MET A 190 15.60 4.85 -14.34
CA MET A 190 14.54 5.41 -15.19
C MET A 190 14.77 6.89 -15.56
N ASP A 191 15.84 7.52 -15.07
CA ASP A 191 16.05 8.97 -15.18
C ASP A 191 14.80 9.77 -14.75
N CYS A 192 14.16 9.31 -13.66
CA CYS A 192 12.90 9.84 -13.17
C CYS A 192 13.12 10.82 -12.03
N GLU A 193 12.58 12.01 -12.18
CA GLU A 193 12.66 13.09 -11.19
C GLU A 193 11.56 13.02 -10.15
N TRP A 194 11.74 13.77 -9.06
CA TRP A 194 10.72 14.03 -8.06
C TRP A 194 9.98 15.33 -8.37
N GLU A 195 8.68 15.28 -8.34
CA GLU A 195 7.82 16.44 -8.16
C GLU A 195 7.69 16.71 -6.66
N ASP A 196 8.15 17.86 -6.20
CA ASP A 196 8.05 18.30 -4.80
C ASP A 196 6.69 18.96 -4.58
N LEU A 197 5.91 18.44 -3.63
CA LEU A 197 4.57 18.95 -3.27
C LEU A 197 4.60 19.91 -2.08
N GLY A 198 5.80 20.38 -1.70
CA GLY A 198 5.99 21.56 -0.85
C GLY A 198 5.89 21.34 0.66
N PHE A 199 5.84 20.09 1.13
CA PHE A 199 5.82 19.79 2.56
C PHE A 199 7.13 19.14 3.00
N GLN A 200 7.73 19.68 4.08
CA GLN A 200 8.87 19.10 4.73
C GLN A 200 8.84 19.40 6.23
N GLU A 201 8.83 18.36 7.06
CA GLU A 201 8.93 18.48 8.51
C GLU A 201 9.86 17.44 9.09
N ARG A 202 10.47 17.78 10.24
CA ARG A 202 11.34 16.87 11.01
C ARG A 202 10.63 16.47 12.29
N TRP A 203 10.62 15.16 12.54
CA TRP A 203 9.98 14.59 13.74
C TRP A 203 10.90 13.58 14.41
N LEU A 204 10.96 13.64 15.74
CA LEU A 204 11.55 12.58 16.56
C LEU A 204 10.49 11.51 16.81
N VAL A 205 10.76 10.30 16.37
CA VAL A 205 9.90 9.13 16.62
C VAL A 205 10.54 8.26 17.69
N ILE A 206 9.78 7.99 18.74
CA ILE A 206 10.20 7.24 19.91
C ILE A 206 9.27 6.04 20.07
N ASP A 207 9.79 4.84 19.93
CA ASP A 207 9.06 3.60 20.22
C ASP A 207 9.50 3.06 21.59
N VAL A 208 8.54 2.85 22.46
CA VAL A 208 8.75 2.35 23.82
C VAL A 208 8.04 1.02 23.97
N GLN A 209 8.76 0.07 24.55
CA GLN A 209 8.19 -1.18 25.03
C GLN A 209 7.97 -1.05 26.53
N LEU A 210 6.71 -1.12 26.98
CA LEU A 210 6.33 -1.09 28.37
C LEU A 210 6.60 -2.45 29.03
N ASP A 211 6.99 -2.42 30.29
CA ASP A 211 7.24 -3.64 31.07
C ASP A 211 5.94 -4.31 31.55
N LYS A 212 4.86 -3.53 31.63
CA LYS A 212 3.54 -3.98 32.08
C LYS A 212 2.43 -3.26 31.30
N PRO A 213 1.23 -3.84 31.20
CA PRO A 213 0.06 -3.17 30.67
C PRO A 213 -0.23 -1.84 31.40
N ARG A 214 -0.49 -0.78 30.63
CA ARG A 214 -0.84 0.56 31.12
C ARG A 214 -2.18 0.98 30.48
N PRO A 215 -3.31 0.47 31.02
CA PRO A 215 -4.64 0.81 30.50
C PRO A 215 -5.02 2.27 30.73
N ASP A 216 -4.41 2.93 31.71
CA ASP A 216 -4.58 4.34 32.00
C ASP A 216 -4.10 5.27 30.87
N LEU A 217 -3.18 4.82 30.02
CA LEU A 217 -2.77 5.55 28.81
C LEU A 217 -3.86 5.55 27.71
N GLY A 218 -4.92 4.78 27.90
CA GLY A 218 -6.05 4.70 26.98
C GLY A 218 -5.73 4.00 25.66
N ASP A 219 -6.74 3.95 24.79
CA ASP A 219 -6.69 3.24 23.52
C ASP A 219 -6.63 4.16 22.29
N PHE A 220 -6.96 5.44 22.48
CA PHE A 220 -6.95 6.43 21.42
C PHE A 220 -5.54 6.87 21.06
N THR A 221 -5.33 7.22 19.81
CA THR A 221 -4.24 8.11 19.41
C THR A 221 -4.53 9.49 19.99
N ILE A 222 -3.55 10.14 20.60
CA ILE A 222 -3.67 11.50 21.10
C ILE A 222 -2.79 12.41 20.25
N GLN A 223 -3.41 13.36 19.58
CA GLN A 223 -2.72 14.41 18.85
C GLN A 223 -2.78 15.69 19.67
N THR A 224 -1.64 16.12 20.18
CA THR A 224 -1.54 17.43 20.84
C THR A 224 -1.29 18.49 19.78
N CYS A 225 -2.25 19.41 19.63
CA CYS A 225 -2.18 20.58 18.78
C CYS A 225 -1.48 21.69 19.56
N ASP A 226 -0.22 21.90 19.28
CA ASP A 226 0.60 22.95 19.89
C ASP A 226 1.42 23.59 18.77
N ARG A 227 1.25 24.92 18.56
CA ARG A 227 1.97 25.67 17.52
C ARG A 227 3.50 25.55 17.63
N ASP A 228 3.99 25.45 18.86
CA ASP A 228 5.43 25.42 19.09
C ASP A 228 5.98 24.01 18.90
N ARG A 229 5.24 23.00 19.36
CA ARG A 229 5.70 21.60 19.33
C ARG A 229 4.55 20.59 19.29
N PRO A 230 3.95 20.36 18.14
CA PRO A 230 2.97 19.29 17.98
C PRO A 230 3.55 17.93 18.40
N THR A 231 2.73 17.12 19.06
CA THR A 231 3.12 15.76 19.47
C THR A 231 2.01 14.77 19.21
N THR A 232 2.37 13.54 18.90
CA THR A 232 1.42 12.45 18.71
C THR A 232 1.79 11.29 19.64
N TYR A 233 0.82 10.79 20.39
CA TYR A 233 0.89 9.50 21.07
C TYR A 233 0.10 8.46 20.29
N VAL A 234 0.68 7.28 20.03
CA VAL A 234 0.04 6.18 19.33
C VAL A 234 0.01 4.94 20.20
N ARG A 235 -1.20 4.40 20.41
CA ARG A 235 -1.42 3.11 21.04
C ARG A 235 -1.15 1.99 20.03
N CYS A 236 0.04 1.41 20.08
CA CYS A 236 0.41 0.25 19.28
C CYS A 236 -0.08 -1.07 19.92
N PRO A 237 -0.09 -2.22 19.21
CA PRO A 237 -0.46 -3.50 19.79
C PRO A 237 0.40 -3.89 20.99
N ARG A 238 -0.13 -4.75 21.84
CA ARG A 238 0.55 -5.27 23.06
C ARG A 238 1.07 -4.12 23.93
N GLU A 239 2.29 -4.21 24.42
CA GLU A 239 2.94 -3.22 25.27
C GLU A 239 3.73 -2.17 24.48
N TRP A 240 3.59 -2.11 23.18
CA TRP A 240 4.23 -1.10 22.35
C TRP A 240 3.48 0.24 22.40
N ARG A 241 4.24 1.32 22.51
CA ARG A 241 3.75 2.71 22.49
C ARG A 241 4.67 3.53 21.63
N ARG A 242 4.11 4.52 20.94
CA ARG A 242 4.89 5.46 20.14
C ARG A 242 4.58 6.87 20.54
N TRP A 243 5.60 7.69 20.66
CA TRP A 243 5.53 9.13 20.70
C TRP A 243 6.24 9.71 19.50
N GLU A 244 5.64 10.73 18.89
CA GLU A 244 6.20 11.47 17.79
C GLU A 244 6.21 12.94 18.20
N ILE A 245 7.35 13.61 18.09
CA ILE A 245 7.58 14.97 18.56
C ILE A 245 8.13 15.79 17.41
N SER A 246 7.46 16.88 17.04
CA SER A 246 7.95 17.80 16.03
C SER A 246 9.24 18.47 16.47
N LEU A 247 10.16 18.66 15.57
CA LEU A 247 11.48 19.25 15.83
C LEU A 247 11.59 20.62 15.16
N TRP A 248 12.25 21.54 15.83
CA TRP A 248 12.62 22.81 15.25
C TRP A 248 13.77 22.63 14.25
N PRO A 249 13.91 23.54 13.27
CA PRO A 249 14.95 23.43 12.22
C PRO A 249 16.38 23.33 12.77
N GLU A 250 16.65 24.03 13.90
CA GLU A 250 17.96 24.11 14.53
C GLU A 250 18.31 22.92 15.45
N GLU A 251 17.35 22.03 15.73
CA GLU A 251 17.60 20.87 16.60
C GLU A 251 18.33 19.76 15.83
N GLU A 252 19.50 19.39 16.31
CA GLU A 252 20.32 18.35 15.70
C GLU A 252 19.90 16.95 16.17
N ALA A 253 20.01 15.95 15.28
CA ALA A 253 19.55 14.58 15.57
C ALA A 253 20.26 13.97 16.78
N ASP A 254 21.57 14.23 16.94
CA ASP A 254 22.38 13.71 18.05
C ASP A 254 21.94 14.29 19.40
N ASP A 255 21.46 15.54 19.45
CA ASP A 255 21.02 16.19 20.66
C ASP A 255 19.63 15.70 21.10
N VAL A 256 18.70 15.57 20.13
CA VAL A 256 17.29 15.21 20.44
C VAL A 256 17.09 13.72 20.65
N THR A 257 18.03 12.89 20.26
CA THR A 257 17.96 11.44 20.51
C THR A 257 18.60 11.00 21.83
N THR A 258 18.96 11.95 22.70
CA THR A 258 19.48 11.65 24.05
C THR A 258 18.36 11.32 25.04
N ASP A 259 18.67 10.55 26.05
CA ASP A 259 17.72 10.23 27.13
C ASP A 259 17.36 11.49 27.93
N GLU A 260 18.29 12.44 28.06
CA GLU A 260 18.10 13.75 28.69
C GLU A 260 17.06 14.61 27.96
N PHE A 261 16.98 14.48 26.63
CA PHE A 261 15.96 15.19 25.85
C PHE A 261 14.60 14.46 25.89
N ILE A 262 14.61 13.13 25.80
CA ILE A 262 13.41 12.30 25.62
C ILE A 262 12.62 12.14 26.90
N TRP A 263 13.22 11.65 28.01
CA TRP A 263 12.50 11.28 29.20
C TRP A 263 11.72 12.42 29.87
N PRO A 264 12.20 13.66 29.94
CA PRO A 264 11.41 14.78 30.47
C PRO A 264 10.10 15.01 29.69
N ARG A 265 10.09 14.68 28.37
CA ARG A 265 8.92 14.83 27.48
C ARG A 265 7.94 13.67 27.60
N LEU A 266 8.42 12.48 27.96
CA LEU A 266 7.58 11.29 28.20
C LEU A 266 7.06 11.21 29.64
N ARG A 267 7.71 11.84 30.63
CA ARG A 267 7.37 11.77 32.04
C ARG A 267 5.92 12.03 32.41
N PRO A 268 5.16 12.89 31.74
CA PRO A 268 3.73 13.03 32.04
C PRO A 268 2.95 11.73 31.89
N ALA A 269 3.41 10.83 30.97
CA ALA A 269 2.77 9.57 30.66
C ALA A 269 3.49 8.36 31.24
N ILE A 270 4.82 8.30 31.12
CA ILE A 270 5.65 7.16 31.57
C ILE A 270 7.02 7.61 32.12
N THR A 271 7.62 6.74 32.95
CA THR A 271 8.97 6.90 33.48
C THR A 271 9.91 5.78 33.01
N PRO A 272 11.23 5.94 33.15
CA PRO A 272 12.21 4.88 32.79
C PRO A 272 12.01 3.55 33.52
N ASP A 273 11.35 3.56 34.69
CA ASP A 273 11.06 2.35 35.47
C ASP A 273 9.82 1.59 34.99
N GLU A 274 9.11 2.10 33.97
CA GLU A 274 7.86 1.51 33.45
C GLU A 274 8.00 0.97 32.04
N GLY A 275 9.14 1.24 31.39
CA GLY A 275 9.40 0.75 30.05
C GLY A 275 10.76 1.21 29.51
N ARG A 276 11.17 0.62 28.43
CA ARG A 276 12.44 0.92 27.76
C ARG A 276 12.22 1.58 26.40
N ILE A 277 13.03 2.56 26.08
CA ILE A 277 13.09 3.09 24.71
C ILE A 277 13.74 2.01 23.82
N ALA A 278 12.96 1.46 22.91
CA ALA A 278 13.42 0.47 21.97
C ALA A 278 13.98 1.12 20.70
N ARG A 279 13.47 2.30 20.36
CA ARG A 279 13.90 3.07 19.18
C ARG A 279 13.75 4.56 19.43
N LYS A 280 14.70 5.32 18.92
CA LYS A 280 14.68 6.77 18.81
C LYS A 280 15.32 7.15 17.49
N ALA A 281 14.59 7.88 16.66
CA ALA A 281 15.09 8.27 15.32
C ALA A 281 14.44 9.57 14.86
N VAL A 282 15.24 10.42 14.23
CA VAL A 282 14.73 11.61 13.54
C VAL A 282 14.38 11.25 12.12
N TYR A 283 13.16 11.58 11.73
CA TYR A 283 12.67 11.47 10.36
C TYR A 283 12.47 12.84 9.74
N SER A 284 12.88 12.98 8.51
CA SER A 284 12.43 14.07 7.64
C SER A 284 11.31 13.54 6.78
N PHE A 285 10.11 14.00 7.02
CA PHE A 285 8.95 13.70 6.20
C PHE A 285 8.88 14.70 5.06
N GLU A 286 8.75 14.19 3.86
CA GLU A 286 8.66 14.98 2.63
C GLU A 286 7.41 14.56 1.86
N SER A 287 6.89 15.47 1.04
CA SER A 287 5.79 15.20 0.11
C SER A 287 6.33 15.24 -1.30
N LYS A 288 6.57 14.07 -1.87
CA LYS A 288 7.16 13.94 -3.21
C LYS A 288 6.43 12.89 -4.03
N LEU A 289 6.30 13.14 -5.32
CA LEU A 289 5.70 12.22 -6.26
C LEU A 289 6.65 12.05 -7.44
N ALA A 290 6.99 10.81 -7.79
CA ALA A 290 7.80 10.54 -8.97
C ALA A 290 7.06 10.99 -10.23
N THR A 291 7.78 11.66 -11.14
CA THR A 291 7.20 12.22 -12.36
C THR A 291 6.76 11.12 -13.33
N ARG A 292 7.31 9.91 -13.18
CA ARG A 292 7.07 8.74 -14.02
C ARG A 292 7.13 7.48 -13.17
N TRP A 293 6.21 6.55 -13.38
CA TRP A 293 6.14 5.30 -12.62
C TRP A 293 6.49 4.08 -13.45
N ARG A 294 6.50 4.25 -14.77
CA ARG A 294 6.92 3.26 -15.75
C ARG A 294 7.84 3.87 -16.80
N GLU A 295 8.94 3.20 -17.12
CA GLU A 295 9.79 3.46 -18.27
C GLU A 295 10.20 2.13 -18.89
N GLY A 296 9.66 1.82 -20.09
CA GLY A 296 9.88 0.52 -20.72
C GLY A 296 9.48 -0.65 -19.83
N ARG A 297 10.47 -1.43 -19.41
CA ARG A 297 10.32 -2.62 -18.55
C ARG A 297 10.62 -2.34 -17.07
N LEU A 298 10.92 -1.09 -16.73
CA LEU A 298 11.16 -0.64 -15.35
C LEU A 298 9.90 0.00 -14.78
N MET A 299 9.54 -0.36 -13.55
CA MET A 299 8.45 0.24 -12.81
C MET A 299 8.84 0.45 -11.34
N ILE A 300 8.19 1.40 -10.68
CA ILE A 300 8.41 1.72 -9.27
C ILE A 300 7.10 1.75 -8.50
N ALA A 301 7.15 1.41 -7.20
CA ALA A 301 5.99 1.40 -6.31
C ALA A 301 6.38 1.76 -4.86
N GLY A 302 5.41 2.19 -4.06
CA GLY A 302 5.62 2.59 -2.67
C GLY A 302 6.59 3.79 -2.55
N ASP A 303 7.45 3.79 -1.53
CA ASP A 303 8.38 4.90 -1.28
C ASP A 303 9.38 5.14 -2.43
N ALA A 304 9.51 4.22 -3.37
CA ALA A 304 10.27 4.46 -4.61
C ALA A 304 9.53 5.40 -5.58
N ALA A 305 8.19 5.44 -5.52
CA ALA A 305 7.33 6.23 -6.39
C ALA A 305 6.75 7.48 -5.70
N HIS A 306 6.58 7.46 -4.37
CA HIS A 306 5.95 8.55 -3.62
C HIS A 306 6.39 8.61 -2.16
N LEU A 307 6.53 9.82 -1.63
CA LEU A 307 6.74 10.11 -0.22
C LEU A 307 5.58 10.95 0.29
N MET A 308 5.10 10.64 1.49
CA MET A 308 3.99 11.38 2.10
C MET A 308 4.16 11.55 3.61
N PRO A 309 3.57 12.63 4.19
CA PRO A 309 3.58 12.83 5.63
C PRO A 309 2.81 11.73 6.37
N PRO A 310 3.16 11.44 7.63
CA PRO A 310 2.62 10.30 8.37
C PRO A 310 1.21 10.53 8.93
N PHE A 311 0.65 11.73 8.88
CA PHE A 311 -0.55 12.16 9.61
C PHE A 311 -1.81 11.31 9.38
N LEU A 312 -1.93 10.72 8.20
CA LEU A 312 -3.03 9.81 7.86
C LEU A 312 -2.64 8.32 7.96
N GLY A 313 -1.35 8.02 8.14
CA GLY A 313 -0.84 6.66 8.16
C GLY A 313 -0.99 5.91 6.83
N GLN A 314 -0.98 6.61 5.68
CA GLN A 314 -1.34 6.05 4.38
C GLN A 314 -0.16 5.65 3.50
N GLY A 315 1.09 5.97 3.84
CA GLY A 315 2.24 5.69 2.97
C GLY A 315 2.39 4.21 2.61
N MET A 316 2.40 3.33 3.60
CA MET A 316 2.46 1.89 3.38
C MET A 316 1.19 1.36 2.66
N CYS A 317 0.00 1.82 3.05
CA CYS A 317 -1.26 1.41 2.43
C CYS A 317 -1.29 1.75 0.93
N THR A 318 -0.81 2.93 0.57
CA THR A 318 -0.71 3.38 -0.83
C THR A 318 0.25 2.48 -1.62
N GLY A 319 1.42 2.13 -1.05
CA GLY A 319 2.34 1.18 -1.68
C GLY A 319 1.75 -0.23 -1.86
N ILE A 320 0.92 -0.69 -0.91
CA ILE A 320 0.19 -1.96 -1.04
C ILE A 320 -0.84 -1.89 -2.17
N ARG A 321 -1.57 -0.77 -2.29
CA ARG A 321 -2.50 -0.54 -3.42
C ARG A 321 -1.79 -0.47 -4.75
N ASP A 322 -0.60 0.14 -4.81
CA ASP A 322 0.18 0.20 -6.03
C ASP A 322 0.47 -1.19 -6.57
N VAL A 323 1.00 -2.06 -5.71
CA VAL A 323 1.38 -3.41 -6.13
C VAL A 323 0.18 -4.33 -6.35
N ALA A 324 -0.93 -4.13 -5.66
CA ALA A 324 -2.17 -4.82 -5.96
C ALA A 324 -2.69 -4.48 -7.36
N ASN A 325 -2.60 -3.21 -7.76
CA ASN A 325 -2.96 -2.75 -9.10
C ASN A 325 -1.99 -3.25 -10.18
N LEU A 326 -0.69 -3.24 -9.91
CA LEU A 326 0.35 -3.62 -10.86
C LEU A 326 0.40 -5.14 -11.10
N ALA A 327 0.27 -5.95 -10.04
CA ALA A 327 0.57 -7.38 -10.09
C ALA A 327 -0.33 -8.15 -11.07
N TRP A 328 -1.65 -7.91 -11.07
CA TRP A 328 -2.54 -8.58 -12.00
C TRP A 328 -2.34 -8.12 -13.45
N LYS A 329 -1.88 -6.87 -13.68
CA LYS A 329 -1.54 -6.37 -15.01
C LYS A 329 -0.28 -7.05 -15.56
N LEU A 330 0.73 -7.27 -14.71
CA LEU A 330 1.89 -8.10 -15.06
C LEU A 330 1.46 -9.53 -15.40
N ALA A 331 0.55 -10.10 -14.60
CA ALA A 331 0.00 -11.43 -14.87
C ALA A 331 -0.75 -11.46 -16.21
N ALA A 332 -1.54 -10.43 -16.50
CA ALA A 332 -2.26 -10.35 -17.77
C ALA A 332 -1.30 -10.32 -18.97
N VAL A 333 -0.24 -9.55 -18.89
CA VAL A 333 0.77 -9.46 -19.96
C VAL A 333 1.56 -10.76 -20.10
N LEU A 334 2.06 -11.31 -18.99
CA LEU A 334 2.96 -12.48 -19.03
C LEU A 334 2.23 -13.82 -19.17
N ARG A 335 0.97 -13.93 -18.73
CA ARG A 335 0.20 -15.19 -18.71
C ARG A 335 -1.02 -15.18 -19.64
N TRP A 336 -1.70 -14.05 -19.79
CA TRP A 336 -2.98 -13.98 -20.51
C TRP A 336 -2.87 -13.31 -21.88
N LYS A 337 -1.65 -12.98 -22.31
CA LYS A 337 -1.34 -12.35 -23.60
C LYS A 337 -1.96 -10.96 -23.79
N ALA A 338 -2.21 -10.25 -22.68
CA ALA A 338 -2.60 -8.85 -22.77
C ALA A 338 -1.50 -8.03 -23.47
N PRO A 339 -1.87 -6.95 -24.16
CA PRO A 339 -0.87 -6.08 -24.75
C PRO A 339 -0.02 -5.40 -23.67
N ASP A 340 1.28 -5.22 -23.90
CA ASP A 340 2.20 -4.55 -22.97
C ASP A 340 1.72 -3.14 -22.58
N SER A 341 0.97 -2.47 -23.47
CA SER A 341 0.37 -1.17 -23.20
C SER A 341 -0.62 -1.15 -22.03
N LEU A 342 -1.14 -2.30 -21.59
CA LEU A 342 -1.95 -2.43 -20.39
C LEU A 342 -1.18 -1.90 -19.16
N LEU A 343 0.12 -2.12 -19.09
CA LEU A 343 0.96 -1.67 -17.98
C LEU A 343 1.05 -0.14 -17.87
N ASN A 344 0.76 0.61 -18.94
CA ASN A 344 0.71 2.08 -18.87
C ASN A 344 -0.45 2.56 -17.98
N SER A 345 -1.52 1.76 -17.87
CA SER A 345 -2.63 2.08 -16.98
C SER A 345 -2.25 2.04 -15.48
N TYR A 346 -1.16 1.40 -15.11
CA TYR A 346 -0.65 1.43 -13.74
C TYR A 346 -0.36 2.87 -13.29
N GLU A 347 0.43 3.60 -14.05
CA GLU A 347 0.76 4.99 -13.74
C GLU A 347 -0.49 5.88 -13.79
N SER A 348 -1.31 5.79 -14.87
CA SER A 348 -2.47 6.65 -15.03
C SER A 348 -3.53 6.46 -13.94
N GLU A 349 -3.72 5.22 -13.44
CA GLU A 349 -4.67 4.92 -12.36
C GLU A 349 -4.12 5.27 -10.98
N ARG A 350 -2.81 5.05 -10.72
CA ARG A 350 -2.26 5.14 -9.38
C ARG A 350 -1.64 6.49 -9.04
N ARG A 351 -1.01 7.17 -10.01
CA ARG A 351 -0.24 8.37 -9.73
C ARG A 351 -1.12 9.52 -9.22
N GLU A 352 -2.22 9.85 -9.91
CA GLU A 352 -3.14 10.92 -9.47
C GLU A 352 -3.97 10.50 -8.23
N HIS A 353 -4.34 9.24 -8.13
CA HIS A 353 -4.93 8.70 -6.91
C HIS A 353 -4.01 8.94 -5.70
N THR A 354 -2.71 8.62 -5.83
CA THR A 354 -1.70 8.82 -4.77
C THR A 354 -1.48 10.30 -4.46
N ARG A 355 -1.46 11.18 -5.47
CA ARG A 355 -1.37 12.64 -5.28
C ARG A 355 -2.42 13.14 -4.30
N THR A 356 -3.65 12.72 -4.47
CA THR A 356 -4.75 13.13 -3.58
C THR A 356 -4.52 12.73 -2.12
N TYR A 357 -3.96 11.52 -1.89
CA TYR A 357 -3.61 11.09 -0.53
C TYR A 357 -2.50 11.97 0.06
N ILE A 358 -1.47 12.30 -0.73
CA ILE A 358 -0.38 13.17 -0.27
C ILE A 358 -0.92 14.57 0.08
N GLU A 359 -1.67 15.20 -0.82
CA GLU A 359 -2.23 16.53 -0.61
C GLU A 359 -3.20 16.58 0.58
N THR A 360 -3.97 15.51 0.78
CA THR A 360 -4.83 15.41 1.95
C THR A 360 -4.02 15.25 3.23
N ALA A 361 -2.95 14.46 3.22
CA ALA A 361 -2.07 14.32 4.38
C ALA A 361 -1.37 15.63 4.71
N VAL A 362 -0.91 16.39 3.71
CA VAL A 362 -0.32 17.73 3.90
C VAL A 362 -1.32 18.67 4.56
N ARG A 363 -2.54 18.78 4.03
CA ARG A 363 -3.59 19.64 4.62
C ARG A 363 -3.89 19.28 6.07
N VAL A 364 -4.01 17.98 6.39
CA VAL A 364 -4.24 17.54 7.77
C VAL A 364 -3.07 17.95 8.66
N GLY A 365 -1.82 17.80 8.20
CA GLY A 365 -0.63 18.23 8.94
C GLY A 365 -0.62 19.74 9.22
N GLU A 366 -0.86 20.56 8.21
CA GLU A 366 -0.95 22.02 8.34
C GLU A 366 -2.02 22.43 9.36
N MET A 367 -3.16 21.78 9.34
CA MET A 367 -4.25 22.04 10.29
C MET A 367 -3.89 21.63 11.71
N MET A 368 -3.23 20.49 11.90
CA MET A 368 -2.77 20.05 13.22
C MET A 368 -1.76 21.02 13.83
N ASN A 369 -0.95 21.64 13.00
CA ASN A 369 0.07 22.60 13.42
C ASN A 369 -0.51 24.01 13.67
N SER A 370 -1.65 24.37 13.06
CA SER A 370 -2.22 25.71 13.11
C SER A 370 -3.53 25.84 13.90
N ALA A 371 -4.18 24.72 14.27
CA ALA A 371 -5.49 24.78 14.93
C ALA A 371 -5.40 25.28 16.36
N GLU A 372 -6.02 26.43 16.62
CA GLU A 372 -6.13 27.04 17.97
C GLU A 372 -7.48 26.73 18.63
N THR A 373 -8.48 26.33 17.89
CA THR A 373 -9.84 26.11 18.40
C THR A 373 -10.44 24.80 17.89
N ALA A 374 -11.33 24.22 18.71
CA ALA A 374 -12.10 23.04 18.33
C ALA A 374 -12.93 23.27 17.05
N GLU A 375 -13.44 24.49 16.83
CA GLU A 375 -14.24 24.83 15.66
C GLU A 375 -13.39 24.84 14.38
N ALA A 376 -12.21 25.47 14.42
CA ALA A 376 -11.29 25.48 13.28
C ALA A 376 -10.87 24.06 12.90
N LEU A 377 -10.50 23.23 13.89
CA LEU A 377 -10.11 21.83 13.68
C LEU A 377 -11.28 20.99 13.15
N THR A 378 -12.48 21.15 13.72
CA THR A 378 -13.67 20.40 13.29
C THR A 378 -14.05 20.75 11.85
N HIS A 379 -14.06 22.02 11.49
CA HIS A 379 -14.39 22.46 10.14
C HIS A 379 -13.38 21.92 9.11
N ALA A 380 -12.13 21.91 9.48
CA ALA A 380 -11.05 21.50 8.61
C ALA A 380 -10.99 19.97 8.39
N ILE A 381 -11.19 19.18 9.45
CA ILE A 381 -11.11 17.71 9.41
C ILE A 381 -12.45 17.06 9.01
N ARG A 382 -13.58 17.71 9.35
CA ARG A 382 -14.94 17.23 9.07
C ARG A 382 -15.76 18.27 8.30
N PRO A 383 -15.38 18.63 7.08
CA PRO A 383 -16.16 19.59 6.31
C PRO A 383 -17.60 19.12 6.02
N ASP A 384 -17.83 17.80 6.03
CA ASP A 384 -19.12 17.14 5.89
C ASP A 384 -19.88 16.95 7.21
N GLY A 385 -19.27 17.31 8.35
CA GLY A 385 -19.85 17.14 9.68
C GLY A 385 -19.91 15.69 10.18
N ALA A 386 -19.16 14.76 9.55
CA ALA A 386 -19.17 13.34 9.92
C ALA A 386 -18.90 13.12 11.41
N ALA A 387 -19.67 12.26 12.05
CA ALA A 387 -19.52 11.93 13.48
C ALA A 387 -18.33 11.01 13.76
N GLN A 388 -17.85 10.31 12.73
CA GLN A 388 -16.75 9.33 12.83
C GLN A 388 -15.68 9.58 11.76
N MET A 389 -14.46 9.18 12.06
CA MET A 389 -13.35 9.19 11.11
C MET A 389 -13.45 8.02 10.16
N ASN A 390 -13.88 8.27 8.94
CA ASN A 390 -13.81 7.27 7.89
C ASN A 390 -12.39 7.18 7.31
N SER A 391 -12.02 6.01 6.83
CA SER A 391 -10.80 5.86 6.03
C SER A 391 -10.95 6.69 4.76
N ILE A 392 -9.86 7.31 4.30
CA ILE A 392 -9.84 7.93 2.99
C ILE A 392 -10.07 6.81 1.98
N SER A 393 -11.14 6.94 1.23
CA SER A 393 -11.54 6.02 0.19
C SER A 393 -11.71 6.81 -1.08
N ARG A 394 -11.00 6.42 -2.10
CA ARG A 394 -11.08 7.06 -3.41
C ARG A 394 -11.15 6.01 -4.51
N ASP A 395 -11.97 6.28 -5.49
CA ASP A 395 -12.02 5.51 -6.72
C ASP A 395 -10.82 5.85 -7.61
N LEU A 396 -10.51 4.99 -8.57
CA LEU A 396 -9.42 5.22 -9.52
C LEU A 396 -9.87 6.25 -10.57
N ASP A 397 -9.07 7.29 -10.74
CA ASP A 397 -9.20 8.16 -11.91
C ASP A 397 -8.65 7.45 -13.15
N HIS A 398 -9.23 7.69 -14.32
CA HIS A 398 -8.75 7.14 -15.59
C HIS A 398 -8.59 5.60 -15.61
N ALA A 399 -9.46 4.89 -14.87
CA ALA A 399 -9.46 3.43 -14.85
C ALA A 399 -9.69 2.84 -16.24
N ILE A 400 -9.05 1.70 -16.49
CA ILE A 400 -9.38 0.89 -17.67
C ILE A 400 -10.79 0.33 -17.52
N GLY A 401 -11.50 0.22 -18.67
CA GLY A 401 -12.85 -0.29 -18.72
C GLY A 401 -13.61 0.26 -19.94
N PRO A 402 -14.92 -0.03 -20.06
CA PRO A 402 -15.75 0.53 -21.12
C PRO A 402 -15.85 2.04 -21.05
N GLN A 403 -15.74 2.70 -22.19
CA GLN A 403 -15.83 4.15 -22.28
C GLN A 403 -17.23 4.64 -21.84
N GLY A 404 -17.27 5.57 -20.88
CA GLY A 404 -18.50 6.17 -20.39
C GLY A 404 -19.23 5.34 -19.31
N ASP A 405 -18.64 4.24 -18.85
CA ASP A 405 -19.14 3.53 -17.68
C ASP A 405 -18.67 4.22 -16.38
N GLU A 406 -19.60 4.85 -15.70
CA GLU A 406 -19.35 5.59 -14.45
C GLU A 406 -18.89 4.69 -13.29
N MET A 407 -19.11 3.37 -13.39
CA MET A 407 -18.67 2.42 -12.38
C MET A 407 -17.23 1.96 -12.58
N SER A 408 -16.64 2.16 -13.78
CA SER A 408 -15.24 1.79 -14.04
C SER A 408 -14.29 2.52 -13.08
N GLY A 409 -13.48 1.78 -12.36
CA GLY A 409 -12.57 2.32 -11.35
C GLY A 409 -13.20 2.56 -9.98
N MET A 410 -14.50 2.34 -9.80
CA MET A 410 -15.12 2.38 -8.47
C MET A 410 -14.64 1.18 -7.63
N ARG A 411 -14.34 1.45 -6.38
CA ARG A 411 -14.00 0.42 -5.41
C ARG A 411 -15.25 -0.31 -4.96
N MET A 412 -15.26 -1.63 -5.13
CA MET A 412 -16.44 -2.44 -4.86
C MET A 412 -16.48 -2.98 -3.43
N PRO A 413 -17.68 -3.08 -2.84
CA PRO A 413 -17.88 -3.79 -1.58
C PRO A 413 -17.45 -5.26 -1.70
N GLN A 414 -17.30 -5.94 -0.58
CA GLN A 414 -16.96 -7.35 -0.50
C GLN A 414 -18.06 -8.11 0.24
N PRO A 415 -19.16 -8.49 -0.44
CA PRO A 415 -20.21 -9.28 0.17
C PRO A 415 -19.70 -10.66 0.56
N ARG A 416 -20.36 -11.28 1.52
CA ARG A 416 -20.16 -12.67 1.88
C ARG A 416 -21.05 -13.55 1.00
N LEU A 417 -20.46 -14.62 0.50
CA LEU A 417 -21.20 -15.64 -0.23
C LEU A 417 -22.00 -16.52 0.74
N ASP A 418 -23.09 -17.15 0.27
CA ASP A 418 -23.90 -18.06 1.10
C ASP A 418 -23.10 -19.30 1.55
N THR A 419 -21.93 -19.57 0.94
CA THR A 419 -20.95 -20.54 1.41
C THR A 419 -20.23 -20.12 2.69
N GLY A 420 -20.35 -18.84 3.08
CA GLY A 420 -19.70 -18.24 4.24
C GLY A 420 -18.35 -17.58 3.96
N GLU A 421 -17.78 -17.73 2.75
CA GLU A 421 -16.53 -17.07 2.36
C GLU A 421 -16.78 -15.64 1.84
N LEU A 422 -15.78 -14.80 1.88
CA LEU A 422 -15.84 -13.46 1.29
C LEU A 422 -15.63 -13.54 -0.24
N LEU A 423 -16.27 -12.65 -0.98
CA LEU A 423 -16.16 -12.59 -2.45
C LEU A 423 -14.70 -12.61 -2.92
N GLY A 424 -13.79 -11.90 -2.24
CA GLY A 424 -12.37 -11.87 -2.58
C GLY A 424 -11.67 -13.23 -2.48
N ASP A 425 -12.11 -14.11 -1.57
CA ASP A 425 -11.59 -15.47 -1.45
C ASP A 425 -12.00 -16.34 -2.64
N ALA A 426 -13.28 -16.26 -3.03
CA ALA A 426 -13.81 -16.96 -4.20
C ALA A 426 -13.14 -16.50 -5.52
N MET A 427 -12.78 -15.22 -5.62
CA MET A 427 -12.04 -14.68 -6.76
C MET A 427 -10.66 -15.34 -6.91
N ALA A 428 -9.99 -15.62 -5.81
CA ALA A 428 -8.66 -16.23 -5.78
C ALA A 428 -7.63 -15.53 -6.69
N GLY A 429 -7.64 -14.19 -6.74
CA GLY A 429 -6.76 -13.36 -7.57
C GLY A 429 -7.19 -13.23 -9.04
N ARG A 430 -8.34 -13.78 -9.44
CA ARG A 430 -8.93 -13.66 -10.78
C ARG A 430 -9.90 -12.50 -10.86
N PHE A 431 -10.32 -12.17 -12.07
CA PHE A 431 -11.52 -11.36 -12.26
C PHE A 431 -12.76 -12.12 -11.77
N ALA A 432 -13.82 -11.39 -11.40
CA ALA A 432 -15.14 -11.99 -11.22
C ALA A 432 -16.13 -11.37 -12.21
N VAL A 433 -16.87 -12.21 -12.91
CA VAL A 433 -18.05 -11.83 -13.72
C VAL A 433 -19.25 -12.13 -12.86
N ILE A 434 -19.95 -11.09 -12.42
CA ILE A 434 -20.99 -11.15 -11.38
C ILE A 434 -22.34 -10.75 -12.02
N GLY A 435 -23.37 -11.54 -11.84
CA GLY A 435 -24.71 -11.23 -12.34
C GLY A 435 -25.69 -12.38 -12.14
N PRO A 436 -26.96 -12.21 -12.55
CA PRO A 436 -27.96 -13.28 -12.59
C PRO A 436 -27.57 -14.42 -13.53
N ASP A 437 -28.00 -15.64 -13.25
CA ASP A 437 -27.67 -16.82 -14.04
C ASP A 437 -28.04 -16.65 -15.52
N GLU A 438 -29.23 -16.12 -15.81
CA GLU A 438 -29.68 -15.85 -17.19
C GLU A 438 -28.70 -14.93 -17.94
N VAL A 439 -28.13 -13.92 -17.28
CA VAL A 439 -27.18 -12.98 -17.87
C VAL A 439 -25.82 -13.66 -18.09
N LEU A 440 -25.35 -14.44 -17.11
CA LEU A 440 -24.07 -15.15 -17.20
C LEU A 440 -24.11 -16.23 -18.29
N GLU A 441 -25.20 -16.97 -18.41
CA GLU A 441 -25.40 -18.02 -19.43
C GLU A 441 -25.55 -17.45 -20.85
N SER A 442 -25.97 -16.19 -20.99
CA SER A 442 -26.16 -15.52 -22.29
C SER A 442 -24.86 -15.13 -22.99
N VAL A 443 -23.71 -15.22 -22.33
CA VAL A 443 -22.40 -14.74 -22.82
C VAL A 443 -21.33 -15.83 -22.78
N THR A 444 -20.27 -15.64 -23.55
CA THR A 444 -19.07 -16.47 -23.45
C THR A 444 -18.12 -15.84 -22.43
N LEU A 445 -17.99 -16.49 -21.27
CA LEU A 445 -17.09 -16.05 -20.20
C LEU A 445 -15.61 -16.23 -20.56
N PRO A 446 -14.70 -15.42 -19.97
CA PRO A 446 -13.26 -15.66 -20.06
C PRO A 446 -12.88 -17.05 -19.49
N PRO A 447 -11.70 -17.58 -19.85
CA PRO A 447 -11.20 -18.83 -19.27
C PRO A 447 -11.16 -18.79 -17.72
N GLU A 448 -11.40 -19.92 -17.07
CA GLU A 448 -11.48 -20.05 -15.62
C GLU A 448 -10.20 -19.62 -14.86
N ASN A 449 -9.04 -19.68 -15.50
CA ASN A 449 -7.80 -19.18 -14.95
C ASN A 449 -7.69 -17.64 -14.98
N ILE A 450 -8.59 -16.95 -15.68
CA ILE A 450 -8.64 -15.49 -15.80
C ILE A 450 -9.81 -14.93 -14.98
N ALA A 451 -10.99 -15.52 -15.09
CA ALA A 451 -12.19 -15.05 -14.43
C ALA A 451 -13.03 -16.19 -13.84
N VAL A 452 -13.73 -15.88 -12.75
CA VAL A 452 -14.75 -16.74 -12.13
C VAL A 452 -16.12 -16.11 -12.31
N ALA A 453 -17.12 -16.93 -12.59
CA ALA A 453 -18.53 -16.53 -12.59
C ALA A 453 -19.08 -16.58 -11.16
N ILE A 454 -19.79 -15.54 -10.75
CA ILE A 454 -20.46 -15.45 -9.45
C ILE A 454 -21.94 -15.16 -9.69
N SER A 455 -22.79 -16.14 -9.38
CA SER A 455 -24.24 -16.01 -9.51
C SER A 455 -24.81 -15.08 -8.41
N ALA A 456 -25.48 -14.02 -8.80
CA ALA A 456 -26.20 -13.17 -7.88
C ALA A 456 -27.43 -13.87 -7.27
N GLU A 457 -28.01 -14.86 -7.97
CA GLU A 457 -29.15 -15.63 -7.48
C GLU A 457 -28.77 -16.67 -6.42
N ALA A 458 -27.52 -17.15 -6.49
CA ALA A 458 -26.97 -18.09 -5.51
C ALA A 458 -26.49 -17.42 -4.21
N HIS A 459 -26.38 -16.07 -4.17
CA HIS A 459 -25.76 -15.36 -3.07
C HIS A 459 -26.50 -14.07 -2.73
N SER A 460 -27.22 -14.07 -1.61
CA SER A 460 -28.12 -13.00 -1.21
C SER A 460 -27.43 -11.63 -1.03
N GLU A 461 -26.26 -11.58 -0.37
CA GLU A 461 -25.50 -10.33 -0.20
C GLU A 461 -24.93 -9.80 -1.53
N VAL A 462 -24.63 -10.68 -2.50
CA VAL A 462 -24.19 -10.27 -3.84
C VAL A 462 -25.33 -9.61 -4.60
N ALA A 463 -26.55 -10.21 -4.54
CA ALA A 463 -27.74 -9.63 -5.15
C ALA A 463 -28.08 -8.26 -4.54
N GLU A 464 -28.01 -8.14 -3.21
CA GLU A 464 -28.22 -6.87 -2.50
C GLU A 464 -27.18 -5.82 -2.93
N ALA A 465 -25.89 -6.18 -2.98
CA ALA A 465 -24.84 -5.26 -3.41
C ALA A 465 -25.04 -4.76 -4.85
N LEU A 466 -25.43 -5.62 -5.79
CA LEU A 466 -25.76 -5.18 -7.16
C LEU A 466 -26.96 -4.25 -7.19
N SER A 467 -28.00 -4.56 -6.40
CA SER A 467 -29.22 -3.74 -6.27
C SER A 467 -28.90 -2.35 -5.72
N ASP A 468 -28.10 -2.26 -4.64
CA ASP A 468 -27.71 -1.00 -4.02
C ASP A 468 -26.89 -0.12 -4.97
N LEU A 469 -26.09 -0.74 -5.83
CA LEU A 469 -25.32 -0.06 -6.87
C LEU A 469 -26.16 0.32 -8.09
N GLY A 470 -27.40 -0.17 -8.19
CA GLY A 470 -28.30 0.06 -9.34
C GLY A 470 -27.83 -0.60 -10.63
N ILE A 471 -27.13 -1.74 -10.53
CA ILE A 471 -26.61 -2.52 -11.67
C ILE A 471 -27.14 -3.95 -11.63
N ILE A 472 -27.12 -4.63 -12.77
CA ILE A 472 -27.56 -6.04 -12.89
C ILE A 472 -26.39 -7.00 -13.01
N ALA A 473 -25.26 -6.53 -13.56
CA ALA A 473 -24.05 -7.33 -13.69
C ALA A 473 -22.81 -6.43 -13.68
N MET A 474 -21.65 -7.01 -13.39
CA MET A 474 -20.36 -6.32 -13.47
C MET A 474 -19.18 -7.29 -13.70
N ILE A 475 -18.07 -6.75 -14.13
CA ILE A 475 -16.76 -7.39 -14.07
C ILE A 475 -15.94 -6.70 -12.98
N LEU A 476 -15.55 -7.47 -11.97
CA LEU A 476 -14.72 -7.02 -10.85
C LEU A 476 -13.27 -7.44 -11.10
N ARG A 477 -12.34 -6.49 -10.93
CA ARG A 477 -10.89 -6.70 -11.14
C ARG A 477 -10.26 -7.42 -9.93
N PRO A 478 -9.09 -8.07 -10.10
CA PRO A 478 -8.36 -8.71 -9.00
C PRO A 478 -7.93 -7.76 -7.88
N ASP A 479 -7.78 -6.47 -8.17
CA ASP A 479 -7.51 -5.39 -7.20
C ASP A 479 -8.79 -4.76 -6.62
N PHE A 480 -9.95 -5.40 -6.86
CA PHE A 480 -11.26 -5.08 -6.29
C PHE A 480 -11.91 -3.78 -6.77
N TYR A 481 -11.45 -3.24 -7.88
CA TYR A 481 -12.13 -2.15 -8.57
C TYR A 481 -13.01 -2.68 -9.70
N CYS A 482 -14.10 -2.00 -10.00
CA CYS A 482 -14.96 -2.34 -11.12
C CYS A 482 -14.19 -2.13 -12.44
N PHE A 483 -14.21 -3.13 -13.32
CA PHE A 483 -13.78 -2.98 -14.70
C PHE A 483 -14.88 -2.37 -15.55
N GLY A 484 -16.10 -2.84 -15.36
CA GLY A 484 -17.26 -2.37 -16.11
C GLY A 484 -18.55 -2.98 -15.60
N SER A 485 -19.67 -2.30 -15.83
CA SER A 485 -20.97 -2.62 -15.29
C SER A 485 -22.09 -2.65 -16.33
N VAL A 486 -23.19 -3.29 -15.99
CA VAL A 486 -24.42 -3.33 -16.80
C VAL A 486 -25.57 -2.78 -15.98
N ARG A 487 -26.19 -1.70 -16.43
CA ARG A 487 -27.39 -1.11 -15.81
C ARG A 487 -28.67 -1.65 -16.48
N PRO A 488 -29.81 -1.71 -15.76
CA PRO A 488 -31.08 -2.21 -16.31
C PRO A 488 -31.56 -1.47 -17.56
N GLN A 489 -31.12 -0.23 -17.75
CA GLN A 489 -31.57 0.65 -18.83
C GLN A 489 -30.59 0.68 -20.03
N ASN A 490 -29.42 0.04 -19.91
CA ASN A 490 -28.43 0.02 -20.98
C ASN A 490 -28.80 -1.05 -22.02
N SER A 491 -28.89 -0.65 -23.29
CA SER A 491 -28.99 -1.57 -24.43
C SER A 491 -27.71 -2.38 -24.65
N SER A 492 -26.57 -1.92 -24.10
CA SER A 492 -25.29 -2.63 -24.07
C SER A 492 -25.30 -3.63 -22.91
N GLY A 493 -25.35 -4.90 -23.25
CA GLY A 493 -25.35 -5.98 -22.28
C GLY A 493 -23.93 -6.34 -21.79
N LEU A 494 -23.87 -7.35 -20.93
CA LEU A 494 -22.59 -7.92 -20.44
C LEU A 494 -21.66 -8.34 -21.60
N SER A 495 -22.21 -8.67 -22.77
CA SER A 495 -21.45 -8.98 -23.98
C SER A 495 -20.51 -7.84 -24.42
N ASP A 496 -20.97 -6.57 -24.34
CA ASP A 496 -20.17 -5.41 -24.74
C ASP A 496 -19.06 -5.12 -23.72
N VAL A 497 -19.36 -5.27 -22.43
CA VAL A 497 -18.35 -5.16 -21.35
C VAL A 497 -17.27 -6.23 -21.52
N LEU A 498 -17.66 -7.47 -21.85
CA LEU A 498 -16.73 -8.58 -22.12
C LEU A 498 -15.92 -8.38 -23.40
N ALA A 499 -16.50 -7.75 -24.43
CA ALA A 499 -15.77 -7.40 -25.65
C ALA A 499 -14.65 -6.39 -25.35
N GLU A 500 -14.93 -5.36 -24.56
CA GLU A 500 -13.92 -4.39 -24.14
C GLU A 500 -12.88 -5.02 -23.19
N PHE A 501 -13.32 -5.90 -22.27
CA PHE A 501 -12.42 -6.70 -21.43
C PHE A 501 -11.45 -7.52 -22.28
N LYS A 502 -11.96 -8.24 -23.28
CA LYS A 502 -11.12 -9.03 -24.17
C LYS A 502 -10.09 -8.17 -24.91
N LYS A 503 -10.47 -7.00 -25.36
CA LYS A 503 -9.58 -6.09 -26.09
C LYS A 503 -8.45 -5.54 -25.20
N GLN A 504 -8.74 -5.23 -23.92
CA GLN A 504 -7.80 -4.58 -23.01
C GLN A 504 -6.96 -5.56 -22.19
N VAL A 505 -7.51 -6.71 -21.81
CA VAL A 505 -6.95 -7.60 -20.78
C VAL A 505 -6.60 -8.99 -21.32
N HIS A 506 -7.25 -9.46 -22.39
CA HIS A 506 -7.05 -10.82 -22.88
C HIS A 506 -7.23 -10.84 -24.40
N SER A 507 -6.13 -11.05 -25.16
CA SER A 507 -6.10 -11.13 -26.63
C SER A 507 -6.13 -12.55 -27.13
#